data_86f6a2360f6f22fb95e630565d076203
#
_entry.id   86f6a2360f6f22fb95e630565d076203
#
_cell.length_a   1.000
_cell.length_b   1.000
_cell.length_c   1.000
_cell.angle_alpha   90.00
_cell.angle_beta   90.00
_cell.angle_gamma   90.00
#
_symmetry.space_group_name_H-M   'P 1'
#
loop_
_entity.id
_entity.type
_entity.pdbx_description
1 polymer ?
#
loop_
_entity_poly.entity_id
_entity_poly.type
_entity_poly.pdbx_seq_one_letter_code
_entity_poly.pdbx_strand_id
1 'polypeptide(L)'
;IRNLFNYGYKNEFNYLIQFLSYRLSYYFIAQILGFVQLGVFSIVVSVSEAVWIISRSMSAVHYSNVINCNDVIKNQHDTIVFARQSSIISIAVLVISVLLPGKVYQFVFGHEFGDVRKYILYLIPGIMAISVSNLYGHYFAGTGNLKILRDNHF
;
A
#
# COMPACT_ATOMS: atom_id res chain seq x y z
N ILE A 1 31.30 -0.26 -7.64
CA ILE A 1 31.11 -0.77 -6.25
C ILE A 1 30.70 0.38 -5.32
N ARG A 2 31.43 1.51 -5.30
CA ARG A 2 31.14 2.68 -4.43
C ARG A 2 29.75 3.29 -4.68
N ASN A 3 29.30 3.37 -5.93
CA ASN A 3 27.98 3.88 -6.29
C ASN A 3 26.84 2.92 -5.91
N LEU A 4 27.06 1.61 -6.00
CA LEU A 4 26.13 0.60 -5.54
C LEU A 4 25.95 0.62 -4.02
N PHE A 5 27.04 0.84 -3.29
CA PHE A 5 27.00 0.95 -1.82
C PHE A 5 26.24 2.19 -1.36
N ASN A 6 26.48 3.34 -2.01
CA ASN A 6 25.76 4.57 -1.69
C ASN A 6 24.26 4.51 -2.05
N TYR A 7 23.90 3.80 -3.11
CA TYR A 7 22.50 3.58 -3.47
C TYR A 7 21.80 2.63 -2.51
N GLY A 8 22.45 1.52 -2.16
CA GLY A 8 21.94 0.54 -1.19
C GLY A 8 21.71 1.18 0.18
N TYR A 9 22.69 1.91 0.70
CA TYR A 9 22.58 2.58 2.01
C TYR A 9 21.41 3.56 2.09
N LYS A 10 21.20 4.38 1.05
CA LYS A 10 20.06 5.33 1.02
C LYS A 10 18.72 4.60 1.01
N ASN A 11 18.66 3.50 0.28
CA ASN A 11 17.42 2.71 0.17
C ASN A 11 17.09 2.03 1.52
N GLU A 12 18.08 1.42 2.15
CA GLU A 12 17.93 0.82 3.49
C GLU A 12 17.56 1.86 4.56
N PHE A 13 18.13 3.06 4.48
CA PHE A 13 17.78 4.14 5.40
C PHE A 13 16.31 4.59 5.25
N ASN A 14 15.80 4.67 4.02
CA ASN A 14 14.38 4.93 3.76
C ASN A 14 13.47 3.83 4.33
N TYR A 15 13.84 2.57 4.18
CA TYR A 15 13.09 1.45 4.78
C TYR A 15 13.10 1.52 6.32
N LEU A 16 14.22 1.89 6.91
CA LEU A 16 14.32 2.07 8.35
C LEU A 16 13.39 3.19 8.86
N ILE A 17 13.39 4.34 8.19
CA ILE A 17 12.49 5.46 8.53
C ILE A 17 11.03 5.03 8.38
N GLN A 18 10.69 4.36 7.30
CA GLN A 18 9.34 3.86 7.07
C GLN A 18 8.91 2.86 8.17
N PHE A 19 9.78 1.92 8.51
CA PHE A 19 9.55 0.97 9.60
C PHE A 19 9.33 1.67 10.95
N LEU A 20 10.18 2.65 11.27
CA LEU A 20 10.05 3.45 12.49
C LEU A 20 8.74 4.24 12.51
N SER A 21 8.32 4.85 11.39
CA SER A 21 7.05 5.56 11.29
C SER A 21 5.86 4.66 11.59
N TYR A 22 5.85 3.44 11.06
CA TYR A 22 4.79 2.48 11.38
C TYR A 22 4.81 2.10 12.88
N ARG A 23 5.97 1.78 13.44
CA ARG A 23 6.09 1.38 14.86
C ARG A 23 5.74 2.50 15.82
N LEU A 24 6.14 3.74 15.51
CA LEU A 24 5.78 4.91 16.29
C LEU A 24 4.27 5.14 16.32
N SER A 25 3.57 4.94 15.21
CA SER A 25 2.11 5.06 15.16
C SER A 25 1.42 4.10 16.15
N TYR A 26 1.86 2.85 16.20
CA TYR A 26 1.36 1.87 17.18
C TYR A 26 1.66 2.30 18.62
N TYR A 27 2.87 2.78 18.87
CA TYR A 27 3.26 3.25 20.20
C TYR A 27 2.40 4.43 20.67
N PHE A 28 2.22 5.45 19.82
CA PHE A 28 1.40 6.62 20.16
C PHE A 28 -0.07 6.26 20.39
N ILE A 29 -0.64 5.39 19.57
CA ILE A 29 -2.02 4.93 19.77
C ILE A 29 -2.15 4.18 21.10
N ALA A 30 -1.21 3.29 21.42
CA ALA A 30 -1.22 2.57 22.68
C ALA A 30 -1.17 3.51 23.89
N GLN A 31 -0.31 4.55 23.84
CA GLN A 31 -0.10 5.47 24.95
C GLN A 31 -1.25 6.49 25.10
N ILE A 32 -1.81 6.98 24.02
CA ILE A 32 -2.80 8.06 24.04
C ILE A 32 -4.23 7.52 24.12
N LEU A 33 -4.53 6.45 23.34
CA LEU A 33 -5.88 5.92 23.20
C LEU A 33 -6.10 4.58 23.91
N GLY A 34 -5.02 3.93 24.35
CA GLY A 34 -5.06 2.66 25.05
C GLY A 34 -5.04 1.43 24.14
N PHE A 35 -4.93 0.26 24.77
CA PHE A 35 -4.72 -1.03 24.07
C PHE A 35 -5.92 -1.49 23.25
N VAL A 36 -7.15 -1.15 23.66
CA VAL A 36 -8.36 -1.49 22.89
C VAL A 36 -8.33 -0.81 21.52
N GLN A 37 -8.04 0.49 21.48
CA GLN A 37 -7.97 1.26 20.25
C GLN A 37 -6.77 0.82 19.39
N LEU A 38 -5.67 0.42 20.02
CA LEU A 38 -4.54 -0.20 19.32
C LEU A 38 -4.97 -1.50 18.63
N GLY A 39 -5.77 -2.34 19.29
CA GLY A 39 -6.32 -3.56 18.69
C GLY A 39 -7.19 -3.25 17.47
N VAL A 40 -8.11 -2.31 17.58
CA VAL A 40 -8.96 -1.86 16.47
C VAL A 40 -8.09 -1.34 15.31
N PHE A 41 -7.12 -0.48 15.60
CA PHE A 41 -6.20 0.06 14.60
C PHE A 41 -5.41 -1.04 13.88
N SER A 42 -4.91 -2.04 14.61
CA SER A 42 -4.15 -3.15 14.01
C SER A 42 -4.97 -3.95 13.01
N ILE A 43 -6.26 -4.19 13.26
CA ILE A 43 -7.14 -4.89 12.32
C ILE A 43 -7.40 -4.02 11.09
N VAL A 44 -7.64 -2.73 11.27
CA VAL A 44 -7.83 -1.79 10.15
C VAL A 44 -6.59 -1.74 9.26
N VAL A 45 -5.39 -1.70 9.85
CA VAL A 45 -4.12 -1.76 9.11
C VAL A 45 -3.99 -3.10 8.38
N SER A 46 -4.30 -4.24 9.02
CA SER A 46 -4.22 -5.55 8.37
C SER A 46 -5.13 -5.67 7.14
N VAL A 47 -6.35 -5.12 7.20
CA VAL A 47 -7.24 -5.05 6.04
C VAL A 47 -6.64 -4.18 4.94
N SER A 48 -6.05 -3.05 5.30
CA SER A 48 -5.37 -2.14 4.36
C SER A 48 -4.18 -2.81 3.69
N GLU A 49 -3.39 -3.55 4.46
CA GLU A 49 -2.24 -4.32 3.96
C GLU A 49 -2.66 -5.43 3.01
N ALA A 50 -3.77 -6.12 3.27
CA ALA A 50 -4.30 -7.14 2.37
C ALA A 50 -4.63 -6.54 0.97
N VAL A 51 -5.25 -5.37 0.94
CA VAL A 51 -5.51 -4.64 -0.32
C VAL A 51 -4.21 -4.21 -1.00
N TRP A 52 -3.27 -3.70 -0.23
CA TRP A 52 -1.97 -3.25 -0.74
C TRP A 52 -1.13 -4.40 -1.30
N ILE A 53 -1.16 -5.58 -0.68
CA ILE A 53 -0.46 -6.78 -1.19
C ILE A 53 -0.96 -7.14 -2.59
N ILE A 54 -2.26 -7.05 -2.85
CA ILE A 54 -2.83 -7.31 -4.18
C ILE A 54 -2.24 -6.34 -5.21
N SER A 55 -2.29 -5.04 -4.93
CA SER A 55 -1.74 -4.01 -5.80
C SER A 55 -0.23 -4.21 -6.04
N ARG A 56 0.53 -4.52 -5.00
CA ARG A 56 1.97 -4.77 -5.08
C ARG A 56 2.31 -5.99 -5.93
N SER A 57 1.54 -7.07 -5.80
CA SER A 57 1.72 -8.28 -6.60
C SER A 57 1.47 -8.01 -8.09
N MET A 58 0.41 -7.28 -8.41
CA MET A 58 0.12 -6.87 -9.79
C MET A 58 1.21 -5.95 -10.36
N SER A 59 1.72 -5.04 -9.55
CA SER A 59 2.81 -4.14 -9.93
C SER A 59 4.11 -4.90 -10.21
N ALA A 60 4.42 -5.94 -9.46
CA ALA A 60 5.61 -6.77 -9.68
C ALA A 60 5.53 -7.54 -10.99
N VAL A 61 4.37 -8.10 -11.34
CA VAL A 61 4.13 -8.75 -12.64
C VAL A 61 4.29 -7.74 -13.78
N HIS A 62 3.68 -6.57 -13.64
CA HIS A 62 3.77 -5.51 -14.64
C HIS A 62 5.22 -5.03 -14.84
N TYR A 63 5.99 -4.87 -13.77
CA TYR A 63 7.41 -4.52 -13.82
C TYR A 63 8.22 -5.49 -14.68
N SER A 64 8.01 -6.80 -14.50
CA SER A 64 8.65 -7.82 -15.34
C SER A 64 8.29 -7.69 -16.83
N ASN A 65 7.02 -7.37 -17.12
CA ASN A 65 6.57 -7.15 -18.50
C ASN A 65 7.24 -5.91 -19.13
N VAL A 66 7.33 -4.82 -18.38
CA VAL A 66 7.95 -3.56 -18.85
C VAL A 66 9.43 -3.74 -19.21
N ILE A 67 10.18 -4.48 -18.38
CA ILE A 67 11.61 -4.75 -18.65
C ILE A 67 11.81 -5.59 -19.91
N ASN A 68 10.92 -6.55 -20.16
CA ASN A 68 11.05 -7.48 -21.29
C ASN A 68 10.45 -6.94 -22.60
N CYS A 69 9.75 -5.81 -22.57
CA CYS A 69 9.11 -5.22 -23.74
C CYS A 69 9.77 -3.89 -24.10
N ASN A 70 10.31 -3.81 -25.32
CA ASN A 70 10.95 -2.58 -25.84
C ASN A 70 9.96 -1.58 -26.44
N ASP A 71 8.67 -1.91 -26.52
CA ASP A 71 7.64 -1.02 -27.06
C ASP A 71 7.08 -0.09 -25.98
N VAL A 72 7.46 1.17 -26.05
CA VAL A 72 7.06 2.22 -25.10
C VAL A 72 5.54 2.43 -25.09
N ILE A 73 4.91 2.43 -26.29
CA ILE A 73 3.46 2.67 -26.42
C ILE A 73 2.69 1.53 -25.75
N LYS A 74 3.09 0.30 -26.02
CA LYS A 74 2.49 -0.89 -25.41
C LYS A 74 2.66 -0.88 -23.89
N ASN A 75 3.85 -0.56 -23.40
CA ASN A 75 4.12 -0.47 -21.97
C ASN A 75 3.25 0.58 -21.27
N GLN A 76 3.03 1.74 -21.90
CA GLN A 76 2.13 2.76 -21.36
C GLN A 76 0.68 2.29 -21.32
N HIS A 77 0.19 1.68 -22.38
CA HIS A 77 -1.16 1.12 -22.44
C HIS A 77 -1.36 0.04 -21.38
N ASP A 78 -0.44 -0.91 -21.28
CA ASP A 78 -0.49 -1.99 -20.30
C ASP A 78 -0.45 -1.43 -18.87
N THR A 79 0.33 -0.38 -18.60
CA THR A 79 0.35 0.30 -17.30
C THR A 79 -1.03 0.80 -16.91
N ILE A 80 -1.74 1.45 -17.82
CA ILE A 80 -3.11 1.96 -17.57
C ILE A 80 -4.08 0.80 -17.31
N VAL A 81 -3.98 -0.28 -18.08
CA VAL A 81 -4.83 -1.47 -17.90
C VAL A 81 -4.60 -2.11 -16.53
N PHE A 82 -3.34 -2.34 -16.16
CA PHE A 82 -2.98 -2.89 -14.84
C PHE A 82 -3.41 -1.96 -13.70
N ALA A 83 -3.27 -0.63 -13.86
CA ALA A 83 -3.72 0.35 -12.87
C ALA A 83 -5.22 0.27 -12.64
N ARG A 84 -5.98 0.20 -13.72
CA ARG A 84 -7.44 0.08 -13.67
C ARG A 84 -7.88 -1.24 -13.03
N GLN A 85 -7.29 -2.35 -13.42
CA GLN A 85 -7.60 -3.66 -12.84
C GLN A 85 -7.25 -3.71 -11.34
N SER A 86 -6.06 -3.27 -10.96
CA SER A 86 -5.65 -3.19 -9.55
C SER A 86 -6.59 -2.31 -8.74
N SER A 87 -7.00 -1.15 -9.28
CA SER A 87 -7.93 -0.25 -8.61
C SER A 87 -9.32 -0.88 -8.43
N ILE A 88 -9.84 -1.55 -9.46
CA ILE A 88 -11.15 -2.23 -9.38
C ILE A 88 -11.13 -3.33 -8.31
N ILE A 89 -10.08 -4.16 -8.29
CA ILE A 89 -9.95 -5.22 -7.30
C ILE A 89 -9.82 -4.63 -5.89
N SER A 90 -9.00 -3.59 -5.72
CA SER A 90 -8.83 -2.89 -4.45
C SER A 90 -10.14 -2.30 -3.94
N ILE A 91 -10.90 -1.64 -4.81
CA ILE A 91 -12.23 -1.10 -4.48
C ILE A 91 -13.18 -2.23 -4.08
N ALA A 92 -13.22 -3.32 -4.84
CA ALA A 92 -14.10 -4.45 -4.54
C ALA A 92 -13.83 -5.03 -3.13
N VAL A 93 -12.55 -5.24 -2.78
CA VAL A 93 -12.17 -5.74 -1.45
C VAL A 93 -12.54 -4.75 -0.35
N LEU A 94 -12.31 -3.45 -0.56
CA LEU A 94 -12.68 -2.41 0.39
C LEU A 94 -14.19 -2.31 0.57
N VAL A 95 -14.96 -2.36 -0.53
CA VAL A 95 -16.43 -2.35 -0.49
C VAL A 95 -16.96 -3.56 0.27
N ILE A 96 -16.44 -4.75 0.00
CA ILE A 96 -16.80 -5.96 0.75
C ILE A 96 -16.50 -5.77 2.23
N SER A 97 -15.30 -5.28 2.60
CA SER A 97 -14.93 -5.03 3.99
C SER A 97 -15.86 -4.02 4.68
N VAL A 98 -16.29 -2.97 3.98
CA VAL A 98 -17.21 -1.96 4.52
C VAL A 98 -18.66 -2.47 4.57
N LEU A 99 -19.08 -3.32 3.65
CA LEU A 99 -20.43 -3.91 3.65
C LEU A 99 -20.62 -4.93 4.77
N LEU A 100 -19.55 -5.54 5.26
CA LEU A 100 -19.64 -6.43 6.41
C LEU A 100 -20.21 -5.66 7.62
N PRO A 101 -21.31 -6.16 8.22
CA PRO A 101 -21.89 -5.52 9.40
C PRO A 101 -20.90 -5.56 10.58
N GLY A 102 -20.91 -4.50 11.39
CA GLY A 102 -20.03 -4.43 12.57
C GLY A 102 -20.14 -5.63 13.51
N LYS A 103 -21.30 -6.30 13.52
CA LYS A 103 -21.53 -7.55 14.27
C LYS A 103 -20.60 -8.69 13.82
N VAL A 104 -20.17 -8.74 12.56
CA VAL A 104 -19.22 -9.74 12.08
C VAL A 104 -17.85 -9.47 12.66
N TYR A 105 -17.41 -8.22 12.69
CA TYR A 105 -16.17 -7.84 13.34
C TYR A 105 -16.20 -8.13 14.84
N GLN A 106 -17.32 -7.85 15.52
CA GLN A 106 -17.51 -8.17 16.92
C GLN A 106 -17.50 -9.67 17.19
N PHE A 107 -18.09 -10.47 16.32
CA PHE A 107 -18.10 -11.94 16.47
C PHE A 107 -16.72 -12.55 16.31
N VAL A 108 -15.92 -12.05 15.34
CA VAL A 108 -14.58 -12.60 15.03
C VAL A 108 -13.52 -12.11 16.00
N PHE A 109 -13.57 -10.82 16.38
CA PHE A 109 -12.49 -10.16 17.12
C PHE A 109 -12.88 -9.72 18.54
N GLY A 110 -14.18 -9.73 18.86
CA GLY A 110 -14.71 -9.32 20.17
C GLY A 110 -15.54 -8.03 20.13
N HIS A 111 -16.26 -7.77 21.19
CA HIS A 111 -17.25 -6.68 21.27
C HIS A 111 -16.68 -5.28 20.98
N GLU A 112 -15.42 -5.05 21.30
CA GLU A 112 -14.74 -3.76 21.14
C GLU A 112 -14.47 -3.38 19.67
N PHE A 113 -14.62 -4.35 18.73
CA PHE A 113 -14.23 -4.18 17.32
C PHE A 113 -15.39 -3.77 16.39
N GLY A 114 -16.52 -3.31 16.93
CA GLY A 114 -17.67 -2.85 16.14
C GLY A 114 -17.37 -1.67 15.21
N ASP A 115 -16.46 -0.79 15.62
CA ASP A 115 -16.11 0.44 14.89
C ASP A 115 -15.04 0.25 13.79
N VAL A 116 -14.47 -0.94 13.61
CA VAL A 116 -13.47 -1.25 12.57
C VAL A 116 -13.95 -0.77 11.20
N ARG A 117 -15.21 -1.01 10.84
CA ARG A 117 -15.84 -0.57 9.59
C ARG A 117 -15.69 0.94 9.37
N LYS A 118 -15.91 1.76 10.39
CA LYS A 118 -15.82 3.22 10.32
C LYS A 118 -14.39 3.67 10.01
N TYR A 119 -13.41 3.05 10.63
CA TYR A 119 -12.00 3.40 10.41
C TYR A 119 -11.51 2.95 9.03
N ILE A 120 -12.00 1.80 8.51
CA ILE A 120 -11.71 1.40 7.12
C ILE A 120 -12.20 2.46 6.14
N LEU A 121 -13.40 3.01 6.34
CA LEU A 121 -13.94 4.08 5.50
C LEU A 121 -13.02 5.30 5.41
N TYR A 122 -12.45 5.72 6.53
CA TYR A 122 -11.53 6.86 6.54
C TYR A 122 -10.20 6.57 5.81
N LEU A 123 -9.78 5.31 5.73
CA LEU A 123 -8.54 4.92 5.06
C LEU A 123 -8.69 4.68 3.56
N ILE A 124 -9.91 4.55 3.03
CA ILE A 124 -10.16 4.28 1.59
C ILE A 124 -9.35 5.20 0.67
N PRO A 125 -9.40 6.54 0.79
CA PRO A 125 -8.67 7.42 -0.11
C PRO A 125 -7.16 7.20 -0.05
N GLY A 126 -6.61 6.97 1.13
CA GLY A 126 -5.18 6.68 1.31
C GLY A 126 -4.76 5.34 0.67
N ILE A 127 -5.55 4.29 0.88
CA ILE A 127 -5.29 2.97 0.31
C ILE A 127 -5.35 3.02 -1.23
N MET A 128 -6.31 3.73 -1.78
CA MET A 128 -6.43 3.91 -3.22
C MET A 128 -5.24 4.66 -3.81
N ALA A 129 -4.82 5.76 -3.15
CA ALA A 129 -3.65 6.52 -3.57
C ALA A 129 -2.37 5.66 -3.57
N ILE A 130 -2.14 4.87 -2.53
CA ILE A 130 -0.99 3.96 -2.42
C ILE A 130 -1.05 2.88 -3.51
N SER A 131 -2.23 2.30 -3.76
CA SER A 131 -2.41 1.25 -4.77
C SER A 131 -2.04 1.73 -6.17
N VAL A 132 -2.46 2.94 -6.55
CA VAL A 132 -2.12 3.56 -7.82
C VAL A 132 -0.64 3.94 -7.87
N SER A 133 -0.12 4.56 -6.82
CA SER A 133 1.28 4.98 -6.71
C SER A 133 2.27 3.82 -6.88
N ASN A 134 1.98 2.66 -6.29
CA ASN A 134 2.82 1.47 -6.42
C ASN A 134 3.00 1.05 -7.89
N LEU A 135 1.93 1.07 -8.67
CA LEU A 135 1.99 0.63 -10.05
C LEU A 135 2.83 1.58 -10.92
N TYR A 136 2.60 2.89 -10.80
CA TYR A 136 3.38 3.87 -11.52
C TYR A 136 4.85 3.89 -11.06
N GLY A 137 5.10 3.69 -9.77
CA GLY A 137 6.46 3.54 -9.24
C GLY A 137 7.22 2.38 -9.90
N HIS A 138 6.60 1.23 -10.05
CA HIS A 138 7.19 0.08 -10.73
C HIS A 138 7.36 0.31 -12.25
N TYR A 139 6.44 1.01 -12.91
CA TYR A 139 6.59 1.39 -14.30
C TYR A 139 7.81 2.29 -14.53
N PHE A 140 7.97 3.36 -13.74
CA PHE A 140 9.12 4.25 -13.85
C PHE A 140 10.44 3.57 -13.50
N ALA A 141 10.43 2.65 -12.55
CA ALA A 141 11.60 1.83 -12.24
C ALA A 141 11.96 0.90 -13.41
N GLY A 142 10.97 0.29 -14.05
CA GLY A 142 11.16 -0.63 -15.18
C GLY A 142 11.66 0.05 -16.46
N THR A 143 11.23 1.28 -16.72
CA THR A 143 11.69 2.09 -17.87
C THR A 143 13.07 2.71 -17.68
N GLY A 144 13.71 2.52 -16.51
CA GLY A 144 15.02 3.12 -16.18
C GLY A 144 14.98 4.64 -15.97
N ASN A 145 13.80 5.25 -15.96
CA ASN A 145 13.63 6.71 -15.82
C ASN A 145 13.65 7.12 -14.33
N LEU A 146 14.73 6.70 -13.64
CA LEU A 146 14.95 6.91 -12.21
C LEU A 146 15.02 8.40 -11.80
N LYS A 147 15.19 9.30 -12.75
CA LYS A 147 15.19 10.75 -12.49
C LYS A 147 13.85 11.22 -11.90
N ILE A 148 12.74 10.74 -12.43
CA ILE A 148 11.39 11.12 -11.97
C ILE A 148 11.14 10.61 -10.56
N LEU A 149 11.61 9.41 -10.23
CA LEU A 149 11.52 8.86 -8.87
C LEU A 149 12.38 9.62 -7.86
N ARG A 150 13.54 10.11 -8.30
CA ARG A 150 14.45 10.89 -7.43
C ARG A 150 13.91 12.29 -7.13
N ASP A 151 13.29 12.95 -8.10
CA ASP A 151 12.87 14.35 -8.00
C ASP A 151 11.50 14.50 -7.29
N ASN A 152 10.76 13.40 -7.06
CA ASN A 152 9.49 13.38 -6.34
C ASN A 152 9.61 12.95 -4.85
N HIS A 153 10.82 12.75 -4.34
CA HIS A 153 11.07 12.48 -2.94
C HIS A 153 11.59 13.73 -2.20
N PHE A 154 10.71 14.74 -2.12
CA PHE A 154 10.77 15.83 -1.13
C PHE A 154 9.47 15.92 -0.37
#